data_e9174a98984d4c7c0d8091a405fe8c35
#
_entry.id   e9174a98984d4c7c0d8091a405fe8c35
#
_cell.length_a   1.000
_cell.length_b   1.000
_cell.length_c   1.000
_cell.angle_alpha   90.00
_cell.angle_beta   90.00
_cell.angle_gamma   90.00
#
_symmetry.space_group_name_H-M   'P 1'
#
loop_
_entity.id
_entity.type
_entity.pdbx_description
1 polymer ?
#
loop_
_entity_poly.entity_id
_entity_poly.type
_entity_poly.pdbx_seq_one_letter_code
_entity_poly.pdbx_strand_id
1 'polypeptide(L)'
;MKRSLLILAVDHDIHADAVHDLVQQQGYQSYRLDPEVPWTPSEEFDPDAEWAPFGSMAWSLSRDSHFSSLQWRDQNIDLTKVGAVFCRNFQFAKVHDDEPVEKHLKYAEMRAGLYGLFSTLSHCFWMNDPALEENLDNKMVQSVDALHAGLKIPKTLVTNDESRARKFIESCDGRAIIKQLSAIGLIDEN
;
A
#
# COMPACT_ATOMS: atom_id res chain seq x y z
N MET A 1 -4.71 -23.48 -16.69
CA MET A 1 -4.18 -22.18 -17.16
C MET A 1 -3.11 -21.71 -16.18
N LYS A 2 -1.96 -21.19 -16.66
CA LYS A 2 -0.98 -20.58 -15.77
C LYS A 2 -1.60 -19.30 -15.18
N ARG A 3 -1.49 -19.13 -13.87
CA ARG A 3 -1.92 -17.92 -13.18
C ARG A 3 -0.87 -16.81 -13.37
N SER A 4 -1.29 -15.57 -13.36
CA SER A 4 -0.41 -14.40 -13.47
C SER A 4 0.02 -13.87 -12.11
N LEU A 5 1.08 -13.06 -12.09
CA LEU A 5 1.53 -12.28 -10.95
C LEU A 5 1.10 -10.81 -11.13
N LEU A 6 0.52 -10.23 -10.10
CA LEU A 6 0.33 -8.79 -10.00
C LEU A 6 1.43 -8.20 -9.09
N ILE A 7 2.12 -7.20 -9.57
CA ILE A 7 3.17 -6.48 -8.82
C ILE A 7 2.64 -5.08 -8.50
N LEU A 8 2.54 -4.77 -7.22
CA LEU A 8 2.16 -3.46 -6.70
C LEU A 8 3.42 -2.78 -6.16
N ALA A 9 3.99 -1.89 -6.93
CA ALA A 9 5.23 -1.19 -6.57
C ALA A 9 5.42 0.06 -7.41
N VAL A 10 6.13 1.06 -6.87
CA VAL A 10 6.50 2.26 -7.61
C VAL A 10 7.33 1.94 -8.86
N ASP A 11 7.17 2.74 -9.91
CA ASP A 11 7.76 2.48 -11.23
C ASP A 11 9.29 2.29 -11.22
N HIS A 12 9.99 2.90 -10.26
CA HIS A 12 11.46 2.84 -10.16
C HIS A 12 11.97 1.84 -9.09
N ASP A 13 11.13 0.92 -8.60
CA ASP A 13 11.58 -0.11 -7.64
C ASP A 13 12.33 -1.23 -8.35
N ILE A 14 13.67 -1.24 -8.20
CA ILE A 14 14.57 -2.22 -8.83
C ILE A 14 14.32 -3.68 -8.41
N HIS A 15 13.75 -3.89 -7.22
CA HIS A 15 13.42 -5.25 -6.77
C HIS A 15 12.14 -5.74 -7.45
N ALA A 16 11.18 -4.84 -7.66
CA ALA A 16 9.98 -5.15 -8.43
C ALA A 16 10.32 -5.45 -9.90
N ASP A 17 11.27 -4.72 -10.49
CA ASP A 17 11.80 -5.01 -11.84
C ASP A 17 12.43 -6.40 -11.90
N ALA A 18 13.30 -6.73 -10.96
CA ALA A 18 13.95 -8.04 -10.92
C ALA A 18 12.94 -9.19 -10.77
N VAL A 19 11.88 -9.01 -9.96
CA VAL A 19 10.81 -10.00 -9.83
C VAL A 19 10.01 -10.11 -11.13
N HIS A 20 9.68 -8.99 -11.77
CA HIS A 20 8.98 -8.96 -13.04
C HIS A 20 9.73 -9.75 -14.12
N ASP A 21 11.02 -9.44 -14.30
CA ASP A 21 11.88 -10.06 -15.29
C ASP A 21 12.02 -11.56 -15.05
N LEU A 22 12.26 -11.97 -13.80
CA LEU A 22 12.40 -13.36 -13.44
C LEU A 22 11.14 -14.17 -13.75
N VAL A 23 9.97 -13.63 -13.42
CA VAL A 23 8.67 -14.27 -13.65
C VAL A 23 8.40 -14.42 -15.15
N GLN A 24 8.72 -13.42 -15.94
CA GLN A 24 8.62 -13.43 -17.40
C GLN A 24 9.58 -14.49 -18.00
N GLN A 25 10.83 -14.56 -17.56
CA GLN A 25 11.79 -15.57 -17.98
C GLN A 25 11.32 -17.00 -17.68
N GLN A 26 10.57 -17.21 -16.62
CA GLN A 26 9.94 -18.50 -16.28
C GLN A 26 8.67 -18.78 -17.11
N GLY A 27 8.31 -17.91 -18.04
CA GLY A 27 7.15 -18.05 -18.92
C GLY A 27 5.80 -17.84 -18.24
N TYR A 28 5.78 -17.06 -17.15
CA TYR A 28 4.56 -16.58 -16.52
C TYR A 28 4.29 -15.15 -16.94
N GLN A 29 3.01 -14.76 -16.95
CA GLN A 29 2.60 -13.38 -17.15
C GLN A 29 2.71 -12.62 -15.84
N SER A 30 3.23 -11.41 -15.88
CA SER A 30 3.23 -10.47 -14.77
C SER A 30 2.77 -9.11 -15.23
N TYR A 31 2.06 -8.43 -14.36
CA TYR A 31 1.56 -7.07 -14.54
C TYR A 31 2.17 -6.20 -13.45
N ARG A 32 2.56 -4.99 -13.79
CA ARG A 32 3.08 -4.02 -12.85
C ARG A 32 2.12 -2.85 -12.74
N LEU A 33 1.71 -2.54 -11.52
CA LEU A 33 0.87 -1.41 -11.15
C LEU A 33 1.64 -0.53 -10.19
N ASP A 34 1.82 0.73 -10.55
CA ASP A 34 2.32 1.75 -9.64
C ASP A 34 1.13 2.43 -8.94
N PRO A 35 0.95 2.18 -7.64
CA PRO A 35 -0.18 2.75 -6.90
C PRO A 35 -0.02 4.23 -6.58
N GLU A 36 1.20 4.79 -6.72
CA GLU A 36 1.48 6.21 -6.46
C GLU A 36 1.13 7.12 -7.65
N VAL A 37 0.95 6.54 -8.85
CA VAL A 37 0.53 7.32 -10.01
C VAL A 37 -0.88 7.86 -9.77
N PRO A 38 -1.09 9.18 -9.92
CA PRO A 38 -2.40 9.78 -9.69
C PRO A 38 -3.49 9.13 -10.55
N TRP A 39 -4.58 8.75 -9.91
CA TRP A 39 -5.79 8.23 -10.57
C TRP A 39 -6.66 9.37 -11.11
N THR A 40 -6.30 10.61 -10.76
CA THR A 40 -6.92 11.82 -11.25
C THR A 40 -5.99 12.51 -12.26
N PRO A 41 -6.50 13.20 -13.26
CA PRO A 41 -5.68 14.02 -14.15
C PRO A 41 -4.83 15.00 -13.32
N SER A 42 -3.57 15.21 -13.72
CA SER A 42 -2.74 16.27 -13.17
C SER A 42 -3.37 17.65 -13.42
N GLU A 43 -2.94 18.69 -12.71
CA GLU A 43 -3.49 20.04 -12.75
C GLU A 43 -3.52 20.72 -14.14
N GLU A 44 -2.83 20.17 -15.13
CA GLU A 44 -3.00 20.51 -16.53
C GLU A 44 -4.20 19.75 -17.12
N PHE A 45 -5.40 20.06 -16.61
CA PHE A 45 -6.63 19.63 -17.23
C PHE A 45 -6.77 20.38 -18.56
N ASP A 46 -6.42 19.72 -19.63
CA ASP A 46 -6.81 20.13 -20.97
C ASP A 46 -8.19 19.53 -21.27
N PRO A 47 -9.26 20.33 -21.29
CA PRO A 47 -10.60 19.82 -21.58
C PRO A 47 -10.73 19.23 -22.99
N ASP A 48 -9.79 19.53 -23.88
CA ASP A 48 -9.73 19.02 -25.24
C ASP A 48 -8.76 17.82 -25.40
N ALA A 49 -7.98 17.49 -24.34
CA ALA A 49 -7.17 16.29 -24.35
C ALA A 49 -8.09 15.05 -24.27
N GLU A 50 -7.87 14.10 -25.17
CA GLU A 50 -8.53 12.79 -25.05
C GLU A 50 -8.21 12.22 -23.65
N TRP A 51 -9.25 12.07 -22.85
CA TRP A 51 -9.19 11.51 -21.51
C TRP A 51 -8.62 10.10 -21.57
N ALA A 52 -7.32 9.96 -21.33
CA ALA A 52 -6.73 8.70 -20.95
C ALA A 52 -6.54 8.71 -19.44
N PRO A 53 -7.46 8.17 -18.65
CA PRO A 53 -7.24 8.02 -17.22
C PRO A 53 -5.98 7.19 -17.05
N PHE A 54 -5.05 7.62 -16.20
CA PHE A 54 -3.80 6.89 -15.92
C PHE A 54 -4.07 5.46 -15.42
N GLY A 55 -5.27 5.19 -14.95
CA GLY A 55 -5.80 3.87 -14.68
C GLY A 55 -7.31 3.94 -14.48
N SER A 56 -8.01 2.94 -14.95
CA SER A 56 -9.42 2.76 -14.66
C SER A 56 -9.64 1.46 -13.93
N MET A 57 -10.61 1.46 -13.04
CA MET A 57 -11.00 0.29 -12.26
C MET A 57 -12.45 -0.03 -12.56
N ALA A 58 -12.71 -1.24 -13.01
CA ALA A 58 -14.05 -1.75 -13.20
C ALA A 58 -14.25 -2.99 -12.32
N TRP A 59 -15.29 -2.94 -11.51
CA TRP A 59 -15.67 -4.03 -10.65
C TRP A 59 -17.19 -4.18 -10.63
N SER A 60 -17.69 -5.39 -10.82
CA SER A 60 -19.12 -5.66 -10.77
C SER A 60 -19.39 -6.95 -10.00
N LEU A 61 -20.46 -6.95 -9.24
CA LEU A 61 -21.01 -8.11 -8.56
C LEU A 61 -22.39 -8.42 -9.13
N SER A 62 -22.63 -9.67 -9.47
CA SER A 62 -23.96 -10.19 -9.77
C SER A 62 -24.21 -11.45 -8.97
N ARG A 63 -25.50 -11.86 -8.90
CA ARG A 63 -25.88 -13.08 -8.15
C ARG A 63 -25.16 -14.33 -8.70
N ASP A 64 -24.96 -14.39 -10.01
CA ASP A 64 -24.53 -15.59 -10.73
C ASP A 64 -23.08 -15.51 -11.22
N SER A 65 -22.45 -14.34 -11.15
CA SER A 65 -21.07 -14.13 -11.57
C SER A 65 -20.46 -12.95 -10.84
N HIS A 66 -19.20 -13.05 -10.49
CA HIS A 66 -18.40 -11.90 -10.11
C HIS A 66 -17.34 -11.69 -11.18
N PHE A 67 -17.18 -10.45 -11.58
CA PHE A 67 -16.14 -10.02 -12.50
C PHE A 67 -15.30 -8.97 -11.80
N SER A 68 -13.99 -9.13 -11.85
CA SER A 68 -13.08 -8.07 -11.44
C SER A 68 -11.98 -7.93 -12.47
N SER A 69 -11.86 -6.73 -13.00
CA SER A 69 -10.79 -6.35 -13.92
C SER A 69 -10.24 -5.01 -13.53
N LEU A 70 -9.00 -4.80 -13.88
CA LEU A 70 -8.31 -3.52 -13.70
C LEU A 70 -7.72 -3.10 -15.04
N GLN A 71 -8.16 -1.94 -15.54
CA GLN A 71 -7.48 -1.27 -16.61
C GLN A 71 -6.33 -0.46 -16.04
N TRP A 72 -5.14 -0.69 -16.53
CA TRP A 72 -3.94 0.05 -16.13
C TRP A 72 -3.11 0.39 -17.37
N ARG A 73 -2.99 1.68 -17.67
CA ARG A 73 -2.36 2.15 -18.90
C ARG A 73 -3.02 1.46 -20.11
N ASP A 74 -2.25 0.80 -20.93
CA ASP A 74 -2.69 0.01 -22.10
C ASP A 74 -3.05 -1.46 -21.76
N GLN A 75 -2.94 -1.85 -20.48
CA GLN A 75 -3.17 -3.22 -20.03
C GLN A 75 -4.56 -3.40 -19.40
N ASN A 76 -5.24 -4.46 -19.79
CA ASN A 76 -6.46 -4.91 -19.12
C ASN A 76 -6.15 -6.19 -18.34
N ILE A 77 -6.21 -6.10 -17.02
CA ILE A 77 -5.83 -7.16 -16.08
C ILE A 77 -7.09 -7.84 -15.57
N ASP A 78 -7.28 -9.08 -15.98
CA ASP A 78 -8.32 -9.96 -15.44
C ASP A 78 -7.87 -10.49 -14.07
N LEU A 79 -8.38 -9.91 -13.00
CA LEU A 79 -7.97 -10.25 -11.64
C LEU A 79 -8.37 -11.66 -11.22
N THR A 80 -9.35 -12.29 -11.91
CA THR A 80 -9.72 -13.69 -11.64
C THR A 80 -8.61 -14.67 -12.04
N LYS A 81 -7.68 -14.24 -12.90
CA LYS A 81 -6.52 -15.02 -13.36
C LYS A 81 -5.25 -14.76 -12.56
N VAL A 82 -5.26 -13.78 -11.67
CA VAL A 82 -4.13 -13.52 -10.78
C VAL A 82 -4.04 -14.65 -9.75
N GLY A 83 -2.85 -15.17 -9.55
CA GLY A 83 -2.58 -16.25 -8.58
C GLY A 83 -1.70 -15.82 -7.42
N ALA A 84 -0.94 -14.74 -7.62
CA ALA A 84 -0.09 -14.17 -6.60
C ALA A 84 -0.02 -12.64 -6.76
N VAL A 85 0.20 -11.96 -5.65
CA VAL A 85 0.44 -10.52 -5.59
C VAL A 85 1.76 -10.28 -4.87
N PHE A 86 2.68 -9.56 -5.52
CA PHE A 86 3.89 -9.05 -4.91
C PHE A 86 3.70 -7.57 -4.63
N CYS A 87 3.55 -7.21 -3.37
CA CYS A 87 3.32 -5.85 -2.92
C CYS A 87 4.57 -5.36 -2.19
N ARG A 88 5.14 -4.25 -2.68
CA ARG A 88 6.37 -3.70 -2.12
C ARG A 88 6.28 -2.19 -2.03
N ASN A 89 6.52 -1.67 -0.81
CA ASN A 89 6.46 -0.23 -0.52
C ASN A 89 5.17 0.42 -1.06
N PHE A 90 4.03 -0.25 -0.81
CA PHE A 90 2.75 0.22 -1.29
C PHE A 90 2.36 1.53 -0.60
N GLN A 91 2.14 2.56 -1.39
CA GLN A 91 1.57 3.83 -0.95
C GLN A 91 0.43 4.21 -1.88
N PHE A 92 -0.56 4.88 -1.33
CA PHE A 92 -1.63 5.41 -2.16
C PHE A 92 -1.17 6.68 -2.87
N ALA A 93 -1.67 6.89 -4.09
CA ALA A 93 -1.42 8.10 -4.84
C ALA A 93 -1.81 9.34 -4.02
N LYS A 94 -0.99 10.38 -4.13
CA LYS A 94 -1.32 11.68 -3.55
C LYS A 94 -2.46 12.29 -4.36
N VAL A 95 -3.51 12.67 -3.69
CA VAL A 95 -4.61 13.41 -4.31
C VAL A 95 -4.29 14.90 -4.23
N HIS A 96 -4.23 15.55 -5.36
CA HIS A 96 -4.09 16.99 -5.48
C HIS A 96 -5.49 17.59 -5.61
N ASP A 97 -5.85 18.45 -4.69
CA ASP A 97 -7.07 19.24 -4.71
C ASP A 97 -6.88 20.44 -3.78
N ASP A 98 -7.34 21.61 -4.22
CA ASP A 98 -7.22 22.84 -3.45
C ASP A 98 -8.20 22.88 -2.27
N GLU A 99 -9.33 22.16 -2.40
CA GLU A 99 -10.34 22.08 -1.35
C GLU A 99 -10.06 20.90 -0.40
N PRO A 100 -9.72 21.15 0.89
CA PRO A 100 -9.32 20.08 1.82
C PRO A 100 -10.37 18.98 2.00
N VAL A 101 -11.66 19.33 1.94
CA VAL A 101 -12.75 18.35 2.10
C VAL A 101 -12.83 17.44 0.88
N GLU A 102 -12.74 18.00 -0.32
CA GLU A 102 -12.76 17.24 -1.57
C GLU A 102 -11.53 16.35 -1.70
N LYS A 103 -10.36 16.87 -1.36
CA LYS A 103 -9.12 16.10 -1.30
C LYS A 103 -9.26 14.90 -0.37
N HIS A 104 -9.80 15.10 0.82
CA HIS A 104 -10.01 14.02 1.78
C HIS A 104 -11.01 12.98 1.26
N LEU A 105 -12.10 13.42 0.67
CA LEU A 105 -13.12 12.54 0.10
C LEU A 105 -12.54 11.71 -1.06
N LYS A 106 -11.87 12.34 -2.03
CA LYS A 106 -11.24 11.66 -3.15
C LYS A 106 -10.23 10.60 -2.68
N TYR A 107 -9.40 10.94 -1.71
CA TYR A 107 -8.45 9.99 -1.14
C TYR A 107 -9.15 8.80 -0.46
N ALA A 108 -10.20 9.07 0.33
CA ALA A 108 -10.96 8.02 1.01
C ALA A 108 -11.65 7.07 0.02
N GLU A 109 -12.29 7.60 -1.03
CA GLU A 109 -12.95 6.80 -2.06
C GLU A 109 -11.95 5.97 -2.87
N MET A 110 -10.84 6.57 -3.30
CA MET A 110 -9.76 5.84 -3.98
C MET A 110 -9.24 4.69 -3.13
N ARG A 111 -8.96 4.97 -1.86
CA ARG A 111 -8.49 3.96 -0.92
C ARG A 111 -9.51 2.85 -0.72
N ALA A 112 -10.78 3.19 -0.49
CA ALA A 112 -11.85 2.23 -0.32
C ALA A 112 -12.02 1.36 -1.57
N GLY A 113 -11.97 1.96 -2.76
CA GLY A 113 -12.04 1.25 -4.02
C GLY A 113 -10.90 0.25 -4.22
N LEU A 114 -9.66 0.65 -3.93
CA LEU A 114 -8.48 -0.24 -4.05
C LEU A 114 -8.53 -1.39 -3.04
N TYR A 115 -8.87 -1.14 -1.78
CA TYR A 115 -9.02 -2.22 -0.80
C TYR A 115 -10.19 -3.16 -1.16
N GLY A 116 -11.29 -2.62 -1.68
CA GLY A 116 -12.38 -3.42 -2.22
C GLY A 116 -11.92 -4.32 -3.36
N LEU A 117 -11.11 -3.79 -4.28
CA LEU A 117 -10.51 -4.55 -5.37
C LEU A 117 -9.56 -5.64 -4.83
N PHE A 118 -8.69 -5.31 -3.88
CA PHE A 118 -7.76 -6.28 -3.29
C PHE A 118 -8.48 -7.38 -2.52
N SER A 119 -9.63 -7.11 -1.92
CA SER A 119 -10.44 -8.14 -1.27
C SER A 119 -10.90 -9.23 -2.24
N THR A 120 -11.05 -8.91 -3.52
CA THR A 120 -11.36 -9.91 -4.57
C THR A 120 -10.18 -10.85 -4.85
N LEU A 121 -8.98 -10.49 -4.44
CA LEU A 121 -7.74 -11.26 -4.56
C LEU A 121 -7.40 -12.09 -3.30
N SER A 122 -8.36 -12.26 -2.39
CA SER A 122 -8.18 -13.06 -1.15
C SER A 122 -7.79 -14.52 -1.41
N HIS A 123 -8.03 -15.02 -2.62
CA HIS A 123 -7.62 -16.35 -3.08
C HIS A 123 -6.15 -16.42 -3.54
N CYS A 124 -5.47 -15.29 -3.68
CA CYS A 124 -4.10 -15.20 -4.12
C CYS A 124 -3.12 -15.40 -2.96
N PHE A 125 -1.92 -15.81 -3.30
CA PHE A 125 -0.78 -15.68 -2.39
C PHE A 125 -0.29 -14.24 -2.40
N TRP A 126 -0.23 -13.62 -1.21
CA TRP A 126 0.24 -12.25 -1.04
C TRP A 126 1.64 -12.20 -0.41
N MET A 127 2.48 -11.29 -0.93
CA MET A 127 3.79 -10.99 -0.40
C MET A 127 4.11 -9.48 -0.63
N ASN A 128 3.79 -8.56 0.31
CA ASN A 128 2.95 -8.74 1.49
C ASN A 128 1.52 -8.26 1.22
N ASP A 129 0.61 -8.52 2.17
CA ASP A 129 -0.73 -7.95 2.11
C ASP A 129 -0.71 -6.54 2.71
N PRO A 130 -1.05 -5.46 1.94
CA PRO A 130 -0.98 -4.09 2.41
C PRO A 130 -1.94 -3.81 3.57
N ALA A 131 -3.06 -4.53 3.68
CA ALA A 131 -3.98 -4.39 4.80
C ALA A 131 -3.38 -4.92 6.11
N LEU A 132 -2.57 -5.97 6.04
CA LEU A 132 -1.82 -6.48 7.19
C LEU A 132 -0.63 -5.58 7.52
N GLU A 133 0.08 -5.06 6.52
CA GLU A 133 1.21 -4.13 6.72
C GLU A 133 0.78 -2.86 7.44
N GLU A 134 -0.37 -2.29 7.09
CA GLU A 134 -0.88 -1.09 7.76
C GLU A 134 -1.06 -1.29 9.28
N ASN A 135 -1.52 -2.45 9.69
CA ASN A 135 -1.62 -2.79 11.12
C ASN A 135 -0.23 -2.98 11.76
N LEU A 136 0.73 -3.52 11.01
CA LEU A 136 2.09 -3.78 11.50
C LEU A 136 2.96 -2.52 11.57
N ASP A 137 2.56 -1.42 10.96
CA ASP A 137 3.27 -0.14 11.09
C ASP A 137 3.22 0.45 12.51
N ASN A 138 2.29 -0.01 13.33
CA ASN A 138 2.21 0.38 14.73
C ASN A 138 3.32 -0.29 15.56
N LYS A 139 4.20 0.52 16.16
CA LYS A 139 5.34 0.04 16.94
C LYS A 139 4.97 -0.77 18.19
N MET A 140 3.77 -0.55 18.74
CA MET A 140 3.27 -1.37 19.85
C MET A 140 2.89 -2.76 19.36
N VAL A 141 2.18 -2.85 18.22
CA VAL A 141 1.81 -4.14 17.61
C VAL A 141 3.07 -4.93 17.29
N GLN A 142 4.04 -4.31 16.61
CA GLN A 142 5.33 -4.93 16.31
C GLN A 142 6.04 -5.49 17.56
N SER A 143 5.99 -4.74 18.67
CA SER A 143 6.62 -5.17 19.93
C SER A 143 5.91 -6.37 20.55
N VAL A 144 4.57 -6.38 20.51
CA VAL A 144 3.76 -7.50 21.03
C VAL A 144 4.01 -8.76 20.19
N ASP A 145 4.00 -8.64 18.87
CA ASP A 145 4.23 -9.77 17.97
C ASP A 145 5.65 -10.33 18.10
N ALA A 146 6.65 -9.44 18.26
CA ALA A 146 8.02 -9.85 18.52
C ALA A 146 8.12 -10.68 19.82
N LEU A 147 7.42 -10.27 20.89
CA LEU A 147 7.37 -11.03 22.15
C LEU A 147 6.69 -12.39 21.96
N HIS A 148 5.57 -12.43 21.24
CA HIS A 148 4.88 -13.69 20.94
C HIS A 148 5.73 -14.64 20.09
N ALA A 149 6.57 -14.09 19.21
CA ALA A 149 7.54 -14.84 18.43
C ALA A 149 8.80 -15.26 19.25
N GLY A 150 8.86 -14.95 20.54
CA GLY A 150 10.00 -15.28 21.42
C GLY A 150 11.22 -14.39 21.23
N LEU A 151 11.11 -13.26 20.54
CA LEU A 151 12.19 -12.30 20.36
C LEU A 151 12.40 -11.46 21.62
N LYS A 152 13.66 -11.09 21.88
CA LYS A 152 13.99 -10.13 22.93
C LYS A 152 13.77 -8.72 22.44
N ILE A 153 12.93 -7.96 23.12
CA ILE A 153 12.74 -6.54 22.84
C ILE A 153 13.43 -5.67 23.91
N PRO A 154 13.87 -4.46 23.58
CA PRO A 154 14.36 -3.51 24.57
C PRO A 154 13.25 -3.11 25.53
N LYS A 155 13.63 -2.67 26.75
CA LYS A 155 12.69 -2.05 27.68
C LYS A 155 12.01 -0.88 26.97
N THR A 156 10.69 -0.87 26.95
CA THR A 156 9.89 0.07 26.14
C THR A 156 8.82 0.73 27.02
N LEU A 157 8.60 2.01 26.83
CA LEU A 157 7.51 2.77 27.42
C LEU A 157 6.79 3.56 26.31
N VAL A 158 5.48 3.50 26.29
CA VAL A 158 4.64 4.40 25.52
C VAL A 158 3.85 5.27 26.46
N THR A 159 3.97 6.58 26.37
CA THR A 159 3.31 7.53 27.28
C THR A 159 3.14 8.89 26.62
N ASN A 160 2.13 9.62 27.05
CA ASN A 160 1.93 11.05 26.80
C ASN A 160 2.23 11.90 28.04
N ASP A 161 2.79 11.28 29.10
CA ASP A 161 3.15 11.92 30.38
C ASP A 161 4.64 12.16 30.44
N GLU A 162 5.05 13.43 30.42
CA GLU A 162 6.45 13.84 30.46
C GLU A 162 7.18 13.32 31.70
N SER A 163 6.53 13.31 32.87
CA SER A 163 7.17 12.88 34.13
C SER A 163 7.50 11.39 34.11
N ARG A 164 6.63 10.58 33.51
CA ARG A 164 6.87 9.15 33.28
C ARG A 164 7.98 8.92 32.28
N ALA A 165 8.00 9.71 31.20
CA ALA A 165 9.07 9.62 30.19
C ALA A 165 10.44 9.91 30.80
N ARG A 166 10.57 10.98 31.60
CA ARG A 166 11.83 11.33 32.30
C ARG A 166 12.31 10.21 33.24
N LYS A 167 11.42 9.69 34.08
CA LYS A 167 11.74 8.58 35.00
C LYS A 167 12.17 7.32 34.23
N PHE A 168 11.56 7.06 33.09
CA PHE A 168 11.94 5.94 32.23
C PHE A 168 13.37 6.12 31.69
N ILE A 169 13.70 7.30 31.17
CA ILE A 169 15.03 7.64 30.64
C ILE A 169 16.09 7.50 31.76
N GLU A 170 15.81 8.03 32.96
CA GLU A 170 16.67 7.87 34.13
C GLU A 170 16.89 6.39 34.45
N SER A 171 15.83 5.56 34.41
CA SER A 171 15.91 4.11 34.66
C SER A 171 16.71 3.34 33.63
N CYS A 172 17.08 4.00 32.54
CA CYS A 172 17.90 3.48 31.44
C CYS A 172 19.30 4.13 31.38
N ASP A 173 19.75 4.76 32.49
CA ASP A 173 21.02 5.49 32.58
C ASP A 173 21.19 6.56 31.48
N GLY A 174 20.10 7.24 31.10
CA GLY A 174 20.07 8.23 30.04
C GLY A 174 20.16 7.67 28.61
N ARG A 175 20.25 6.34 28.46
CA ARG A 175 20.37 5.69 27.14
C ARG A 175 19.00 5.24 26.63
N ALA A 176 18.26 6.15 26.07
CA ALA A 176 16.95 5.90 25.48
C ALA A 176 16.88 6.50 24.08
N ILE A 177 16.04 5.92 23.24
CA ILE A 177 15.66 6.43 21.91
C ILE A 177 14.18 6.73 21.91
N ILE A 178 13.79 7.78 21.21
CA ILE A 178 12.39 8.13 20.99
C ILE A 178 12.02 7.74 19.56
N LYS A 179 10.86 7.13 19.41
CA LYS A 179 10.30 6.76 18.10
C LYS A 179 8.83 7.17 18.04
N GLN A 180 8.39 7.54 16.87
CA GLN A 180 6.95 7.67 16.57
C GLN A 180 6.28 6.29 16.61
N LEU A 181 5.01 6.25 17.01
CA LEU A 181 4.23 4.99 17.03
C LEU A 181 3.89 4.49 15.63
N SER A 182 3.67 5.40 14.70
CA SER A 182 3.36 5.10 13.31
C SER A 182 4.57 5.39 12.41
N ALA A 183 4.58 4.78 11.22
CA ALA A 183 5.58 5.06 10.20
C ALA A 183 5.30 6.36 9.40
N ILE A 184 4.28 7.14 9.78
CA ILE A 184 3.98 8.42 9.13
C ILE A 184 5.16 9.35 9.37
N GLY A 185 5.98 9.52 8.35
CA GLY A 185 7.03 10.54 8.36
C GLY A 185 6.41 11.92 8.54
N LEU A 186 7.11 12.79 9.27
CA LEU A 186 6.78 14.22 9.23
C LEU A 186 6.95 14.64 7.75
N ILE A 187 5.86 14.95 7.10
CA ILE A 187 5.90 15.65 5.81
C ILE A 187 6.32 17.06 6.19
N ASP A 188 7.58 17.41 5.93
CA ASP A 188 8.05 18.78 6.04
C ASP A 188 7.35 19.56 4.91
N GLU A 189 6.33 20.31 5.27
CA GLU A 189 5.70 21.28 4.38
C GLU A 189 6.64 22.52 4.31
N ASN A 190 7.74 22.41 3.56
CA ASN A 190 8.57 23.55 3.13
C ASN A 190 8.49 23.66 1.62
#